data_381042030500989fa99c11c7492bcc67
#
_entry.id   381042030500989fa99c11c7492bcc67
#
_cell.length_a   1.000
_cell.length_b   1.000
_cell.length_c   1.000
_cell.angle_alpha   90.00
_cell.angle_beta   90.00
_cell.angle_gamma   90.00
#
_symmetry.space_group_name_H-M   'P 1'
#
loop_
_entity.id
_entity.type
_entity.pdbx_description
1 polymer ?
#
loop_
_entity_poly.entity_id
_entity_poly.type
_entity_poly.pdbx_seq_one_letter_code
_entity_poly.pdbx_strand_id
1 'polypeptide(L)' 'MFQNLTRALEAADAVWSDVVKLNYFLTDVSQITSVRAIRDEYVDTDRPPASTLVQVSGLFRPEVMVEVEAVAVPA' A
#
# COMPACT_ATOMS: atom_id res chain seq x y z
N MET A 1 -8.33 -1.80 -2.56
CA MET A 1 -7.15 -1.67 -1.71
C MET A 1 -6.57 -0.24 -1.76
N PHE A 2 -5.94 0.16 -2.84
CA PHE A 2 -5.39 1.53 -2.95
C PHE A 2 -6.45 2.62 -2.94
N GLN A 3 -7.64 2.36 -3.48
CA GLN A 3 -8.74 3.32 -3.41
C GLN A 3 -9.18 3.56 -1.97
N ASN A 4 -9.22 2.53 -1.15
CA ASN A 4 -9.56 2.68 0.27
C ASN A 4 -8.46 3.45 1.00
N LEU A 5 -7.21 3.23 0.65
CA LEU A 5 -6.08 3.96 1.21
C LEU A 5 -6.15 5.44 0.81
N THR A 6 -6.54 5.73 -0.43
CA THR A 6 -6.75 7.10 -0.89
C THR A 6 -7.81 7.81 -0.05
N ARG A 7 -8.92 7.13 0.27
CA ARG A 7 -9.97 7.69 1.11
C ARG A 7 -9.48 7.97 2.52
N ALA A 8 -8.65 7.08 3.07
CA ALA A 8 -8.06 7.28 4.38
C ALA A 8 -7.12 8.49 4.39
N LEU A 9 -6.30 8.65 3.34
CA LEU A 9 -5.43 9.82 3.19
C LEU A 9 -6.24 11.11 3.11
N GLU A 10 -7.29 11.15 2.32
CA GLU A 10 -8.17 12.30 2.20
C GLU A 10 -8.80 12.68 3.55
N ALA A 11 -9.24 11.69 4.31
CA ALA A 11 -9.80 11.92 5.64
C ALA A 11 -8.79 12.53 6.60
N ALA A 12 -7.51 12.31 6.39
CA ALA A 12 -6.42 12.87 7.18
C ALA A 12 -5.81 14.14 6.57
N ASP A 13 -6.46 14.71 5.55
CA ASP A 13 -5.95 15.86 4.78
C ASP A 13 -4.56 15.61 4.19
N ALA A 14 -4.30 14.38 3.77
CA ALA A 14 -3.05 13.99 3.14
C ALA A 14 -3.30 13.55 1.70
N VAL A 15 -2.24 13.54 0.91
CA VAL A 15 -2.24 13.07 -0.48
C VAL A 15 -1.14 12.02 -0.66
N TRP A 16 -1.14 11.33 -1.80
CA TRP A 16 -0.17 10.27 -2.06
C TRP A 16 1.28 10.76 -2.02
N SER A 17 1.55 12.00 -2.41
CA SER A 17 2.92 12.57 -2.33
C SER A 17 3.41 12.75 -0.89
N ASP A 18 2.52 12.70 0.09
CA ASP A 18 2.88 12.75 1.51
C ASP A 18 3.26 11.38 2.08
N VAL A 19 3.00 10.30 1.34
CA VAL A 19 3.28 8.94 1.80
C VAL A 19 4.79 8.69 1.75
N VAL A 20 5.35 8.33 2.90
CA VAL A 20 6.80 8.09 3.02
C VAL A 20 7.13 6.60 3.17
N LYS A 21 6.15 5.78 3.51
CA LYS A 21 6.36 4.36 3.73
C LYS A 21 5.10 3.57 3.42
N LEU A 22 5.27 2.44 2.73
CA LEU A 22 4.23 1.45 2.51
C LEU A 22 4.71 0.09 2.98
N ASN A 23 3.85 -0.63 3.69
CA ASN A 23 4.07 -2.02 4.06
C ASN A 23 2.98 -2.87 3.46
N TYR A 24 3.38 -3.97 2.83
CA TYR A 24 2.49 -4.92 2.17
C TYR A 24 2.55 -6.26 2.87
N PHE A 25 1.39 -6.81 3.18
CA PHE A 25 1.26 -8.15 3.77
C PHE A 25 0.45 -8.99 2.80
N LEU A 26 1.07 -10.02 2.22
CA LEU A 26 0.43 -10.87 1.21
C LEU A 26 0.41 -12.31 1.69
N THR A 27 -0.68 -13.02 1.38
CA THR A 27 -0.75 -14.46 1.62
C THR A 27 -0.01 -15.24 0.53
N ASP A 28 0.24 -14.61 -0.63
CA ASP A 28 0.96 -15.22 -1.75
C ASP A 28 1.84 -14.16 -2.42
N VAL A 29 3.16 -14.25 -2.22
CA VAL A 29 4.12 -13.27 -2.78
C VAL A 29 4.23 -13.34 -4.30
N SER A 30 3.70 -14.40 -4.95
CA SER A 30 3.67 -14.43 -6.41
C SER A 30 2.79 -13.33 -7.00
N GLN A 31 1.94 -12.69 -6.19
CA GLN A 31 1.09 -11.58 -6.58
C GLN A 31 1.83 -10.23 -6.63
N ILE A 32 3.12 -10.21 -6.30
CA ILE A 32 3.89 -8.95 -6.17
C ILE A 32 3.88 -8.11 -7.44
N THR A 33 3.95 -8.75 -8.62
CA THR A 33 3.96 -8.02 -9.90
C THR A 33 2.66 -7.24 -10.10
N SER A 34 1.52 -7.86 -9.79
CA SER A 34 0.20 -7.22 -9.87
C SER A 34 0.08 -6.05 -8.90
N VAL A 35 0.55 -6.25 -7.67
CA VAL A 35 0.54 -5.21 -6.63
C VAL A 35 1.38 -4.02 -7.05
N ARG A 36 2.58 -4.25 -7.59
CA ARG A 36 3.47 -3.19 -8.07
C ARG A 36 2.87 -2.40 -9.22
N ALA A 37 2.23 -3.08 -10.16
CA ALA A 37 1.62 -2.43 -11.32
C ALA A 37 0.50 -1.48 -10.87
N ILE A 38 -0.33 -1.89 -9.92
CA ILE A 38 -1.39 -1.05 -9.38
C ILE A 38 -0.79 0.09 -8.56
N ARG A 39 0.19 -0.21 -7.70
CA ARG A 39 0.86 0.81 -6.88
C ARG A 39 1.40 1.96 -7.73
N ASP A 40 2.00 1.65 -8.88
CA ASP A 40 2.63 2.65 -9.74
C ASP A 40 1.63 3.66 -10.33
N GLU A 41 0.33 3.35 -10.27
CA GLU A 41 -0.71 4.30 -10.64
C GLU A 41 -0.99 5.36 -9.57
N TYR A 42 -0.52 5.13 -8.34
CA TYR A 42 -0.80 6.00 -7.18
C TYR A 42 0.43 6.73 -6.66
N VAL A 43 1.59 6.11 -6.70
CA VAL A 43 2.82 6.68 -6.14
C VAL A 43 3.65 7.36 -7.22
N ASP A 44 4.48 8.32 -6.80
CA ASP A 44 5.48 8.94 -7.68
C ASP A 44 6.63 7.96 -7.86
N THR A 45 6.79 7.43 -9.08
CA THR A 45 7.82 6.44 -9.37
C THR A 45 9.23 7.03 -9.39
N ASP A 46 9.37 8.35 -9.51
CA ASP A 46 10.65 9.04 -9.42
C ASP A 46 11.10 9.25 -7.97
N ARG A 47 10.13 9.34 -7.04
CA ARG A 47 10.37 9.50 -5.61
C ARG A 47 9.47 8.53 -4.83
N PRO A 48 9.70 7.23 -4.99
CA PRO A 48 8.81 6.25 -4.36
C PRO A 48 8.96 6.27 -2.84
N PRO A 49 7.90 5.95 -2.11
CA PRO A 49 8.01 5.77 -0.66
C PRO A 49 8.84 4.53 -0.35
N ALA A 50 9.39 4.45 0.86
CA ALA A 50 10.00 3.23 1.34
C ALA A 50 8.94 2.12 1.35
N SER A 51 9.32 0.92 0.93
CA SER A 51 8.37 -0.19 0.80
C SER A 51 8.95 -1.45 1.41
N THR A 52 8.10 -2.19 2.14
CA THR A 52 8.41 -3.51 2.66
C THR A 52 7.27 -4.44 2.28
N LEU A 53 7.60 -5.63 1.81
CA LEU A 53 6.61 -6.63 1.46
C LEU A 53 6.98 -7.95 2.12
N VAL A 54 6.04 -8.55 2.84
CA VAL A 54 6.23 -9.82 3.51
C VAL A 54 5.08 -10.76 3.19
N GLN A 55 5.39 -12.04 3.16
CA GLN A 55 4.36 -13.07 3.06
C GLN A 55 3.93 -13.47 4.46
N VAL A 56 2.62 -13.58 4.64
CA VAL A 56 2.02 -14.00 5.91
C VAL A 56 1.16 -15.24 5.67
N SER A 57 0.94 -16.03 6.71
CA SER A 57 0.15 -17.26 6.60
C SER A 57 -1.35 -16.98 6.48
N GLY A 58 -1.82 -15.82 6.90
CA GLY A 58 -3.22 -15.42 6.82
C GLY A 58 -3.39 -13.98 7.29
N LEU A 59 -4.53 -13.40 6.95
CA LEU A 59 -4.94 -12.08 7.38
C LEU A 59 -6.20 -12.20 8.24
N PHE A 60 -6.85 -11.08 8.53
CA PHE A 60 -7.97 -11.08 9.48
C PHE A 60 -9.19 -11.91 9.03
N ARG A 61 -9.26 -12.27 7.74
CA ARG A 61 -10.30 -13.15 7.17
C ARG A 61 -9.70 -14.04 6.10
N PRO A 62 -10.21 -15.27 5.91
CA PRO A 62 -9.65 -16.19 4.90
C PRO A 62 -9.69 -15.67 3.48
N GLU A 63 -10.67 -14.84 3.12
CA GLU A 63 -10.80 -14.27 1.77
C GLU A 63 -9.90 -13.08 1.51
N VAL A 64 -9.26 -12.53 2.54
CA VAL A 64 -8.35 -11.38 2.37
C VAL A 64 -6.98 -11.89 1.96
N MET A 65 -6.49 -11.43 0.81
CA MET A 65 -5.22 -11.86 0.25
C MET A 65 -4.10 -10.84 0.40
N VAL A 66 -4.45 -9.59 0.68
CA VAL A 66 -3.47 -8.51 0.79
C VAL A 66 -3.94 -7.47 1.80
N GLU A 67 -2.99 -6.96 2.56
CA GLU A 67 -3.19 -5.82 3.45
C GLU A 67 -2.06 -4.83 3.22
N VAL A 68 -2.40 -3.55 3.13
CA VAL A 68 -1.43 -2.48 2.90
C VAL A 68 -1.61 -1.44 3.99
N GLU A 69 -0.50 -1.03 4.59
CA GLU A 69 -0.50 0.11 5.49
C GLU A 69 0.44 1.20 4.97
N ALA A 70 0.12 2.44 5.28
CA ALA A 70 0.90 3.59 4.83
C ALA A 70 1.19 4.51 6.00
N VAL A 71 2.36 5.14 5.95
CA VAL A 71 2.71 6.25 6.83
C VAL A 71 2.81 7.48 5.95
N ALA A 72 2.07 8.52 6.30
CA ALA A 72 2.08 9.79 5.57
C ALA A 72 2.48 10.93 6.51
N VAL A 73 3.24 11.87 5.96
CA VAL A 73 3.64 13.08 6.68
C VAL A 73 3.12 14.26 5.85
N PRO A 74 1.94 14.80 6.18
CA PRO A 74 1.37 15.95 5.46
C PRO A 74 2.25 17.17 5.53
N ALA A 75 2.31 17.91 4.44
CA ALA A 75 3.10 19.14 4.37
C ALA A 75 2.46 20.29 5.20
#